data_fcb46a0f2ca2dbb77c10f141a765f181
#
_entry.id   fcb46a0f2ca2dbb77c10f141a765f181
#
_cell.length_a   1.000
_cell.length_b   1.000
_cell.length_c   1.000
_cell.angle_alpha   90.00
_cell.angle_beta   90.00
_cell.angle_gamma   90.00
#
_symmetry.space_group_name_H-M   'P 1'
#
loop_
_entity.id
_entity.type
_entity.pdbx_description
1 polymer ?
#
loop_
_entity_poly.entity_id
_entity_poly.type
_entity_poly.pdbx_seq_one_letter_code
_entity_poly.pdbx_strand_id
1 'polypeptide(L)'
;MKNLFGVLAFASIIFACSGYAQQDKPRKFEVTKTDMEWRKQLTPEQYTVARQKGTERAFTGEYADNHEKGKYQCIGCKLDLFSSETKFESGTGWPSFYAPLVDKNVLVATDNTHGMSRDEVMCSRCGSHLGHVFDDGPKPTGKRFCMNSVSLSFVKAK
;
A
#
# COMPACT_ATOMS: atom_id res chain seq x y z
N MET A 1 -38.95 -56.98 -43.23
CA MET A 1 -38.37 -55.65 -43.30
C MET A 1 -38.46 -55.11 -41.92
N LYS A 2 -37.37 -55.04 -41.14
CA LYS A 2 -37.31 -54.55 -39.77
C LYS A 2 -36.34 -53.39 -39.75
N ASN A 3 -36.86 -52.20 -39.58
CA ASN A 3 -36.07 -50.97 -39.45
C ASN A 3 -35.54 -50.85 -38.01
N LEU A 4 -34.22 -50.84 -37.85
CA LEU A 4 -33.54 -50.65 -36.59
C LEU A 4 -33.11 -49.15 -36.51
N PHE A 5 -33.80 -48.38 -35.70
CA PHE A 5 -33.39 -47.01 -35.39
C PHE A 5 -32.34 -47.01 -34.27
N GLY A 6 -31.10 -46.66 -34.63
CA GLY A 6 -30.03 -46.48 -33.67
C GLY A 6 -30.14 -45.09 -33.04
N VAL A 7 -30.30 -45.03 -31.73
CA VAL A 7 -30.25 -43.78 -30.93
C VAL A 7 -28.78 -43.52 -30.58
N LEU A 8 -28.20 -42.48 -31.18
CA LEU A 8 -26.89 -41.96 -30.79
C LEU A 8 -27.06 -41.06 -29.55
N ALA A 9 -26.57 -41.52 -28.42
CA ALA A 9 -26.48 -40.70 -27.20
C ALA A 9 -25.24 -39.81 -27.26
N PHE A 10 -25.41 -38.51 -27.40
CA PHE A 10 -24.35 -37.53 -27.24
C PHE A 10 -24.08 -37.31 -25.74
N ALA A 11 -22.94 -37.82 -25.28
CA ALA A 11 -22.42 -37.50 -23.93
C ALA A 11 -21.77 -36.14 -23.94
N SER A 12 -22.45 -35.14 -23.39
CA SER A 12 -21.89 -33.80 -23.16
C SER A 12 -20.92 -33.84 -21.98
N ILE A 13 -19.62 -33.77 -22.27
CA ILE A 13 -18.58 -33.63 -21.24
C ILE A 13 -18.56 -32.17 -20.79
N ILE A 14 -19.12 -31.92 -19.62
CA ILE A 14 -19.01 -30.60 -18.96
C ILE A 14 -17.62 -30.50 -18.35
N PHE A 15 -16.72 -29.76 -18.98
CA PHE A 15 -15.45 -29.36 -18.41
C PHE A 15 -15.71 -28.32 -17.32
N ALA A 16 -15.77 -28.73 -16.06
CA ALA A 16 -15.77 -27.83 -14.92
C ALA A 16 -14.37 -27.23 -14.78
N CYS A 17 -14.16 -26.02 -15.30
CA CYS A 17 -12.99 -25.20 -14.99
C CYS A 17 -13.04 -24.84 -13.50
N SER A 18 -12.41 -25.66 -12.65
CA SER A 18 -12.11 -25.31 -11.26
C SER A 18 -11.04 -24.24 -11.28
N GLY A 19 -11.46 -22.97 -11.31
CA GLY A 19 -10.57 -21.84 -11.06
C GLY A 19 -10.06 -21.94 -9.62
N TYR A 20 -8.88 -22.49 -9.41
CA TYR A 20 -8.17 -22.37 -8.15
C TYR A 20 -7.83 -20.90 -7.98
N ALA A 21 -8.58 -20.20 -7.12
CA ALA A 21 -8.17 -18.90 -6.63
C ALA A 21 -6.82 -19.10 -5.93
N GLN A 22 -5.77 -18.56 -6.53
CA GLN A 22 -4.44 -18.56 -5.96
C GLN A 22 -4.51 -17.71 -4.68
N GLN A 23 -4.62 -18.37 -3.53
CA GLN A 23 -4.54 -17.70 -2.23
C GLN A 23 -3.09 -17.23 -2.10
N ASP A 24 -2.88 -15.92 -2.25
CA ASP A 24 -1.60 -15.29 -1.94
C ASP A 24 -1.24 -15.65 -0.50
N LYS A 25 -0.10 -16.36 -0.33
CA LYS A 25 0.41 -16.68 1.00
C LYS A 25 0.59 -15.39 1.78
N PRO A 26 0.13 -15.34 3.04
CA PRO A 26 0.28 -14.13 3.86
C PRO A 26 1.75 -13.71 3.87
N ARG A 27 2.01 -12.46 3.46
CA ARG A 27 3.35 -11.90 3.37
C ARG A 27 3.98 -11.84 4.76
N LYS A 28 5.14 -12.45 4.93
CA LYS A 28 5.89 -12.43 6.18
C LYS A 28 6.79 -11.18 6.22
N PHE A 29 6.60 -10.34 7.23
CA PHE A 29 7.42 -9.16 7.48
C PHE A 29 8.54 -9.46 8.47
N GLU A 30 9.67 -8.75 8.36
CA GLU A 30 10.83 -8.87 9.27
C GLU A 30 10.45 -8.43 10.70
N VAL A 31 9.72 -7.30 10.81
CA VAL A 31 9.23 -6.79 12.08
C VAL A 31 7.76 -7.14 12.22
N THR A 32 7.49 -8.08 13.12
CA THR A 32 6.13 -8.53 13.45
C THR A 32 5.88 -8.32 14.94
N LYS A 33 4.76 -7.72 15.28
CA LYS A 33 4.30 -7.47 16.65
C LYS A 33 2.84 -7.86 16.78
N THR A 34 2.42 -8.19 17.99
CA THR A 34 1.01 -8.36 18.33
C THR A 34 0.27 -7.05 18.22
N ASP A 35 -1.05 -7.12 18.11
CA ASP A 35 -1.92 -5.94 18.10
C ASP A 35 -1.72 -5.06 19.35
N MET A 36 -1.60 -5.68 20.50
CA MET A 36 -1.37 -4.99 21.78
C MET A 36 -0.03 -4.23 21.79
N GLU A 37 1.05 -4.83 21.27
CA GLU A 37 2.35 -4.19 21.18
C GLU A 37 2.34 -2.99 20.23
N TRP A 38 1.64 -3.08 19.08
CA TRP A 38 1.46 -1.96 18.19
C TRP A 38 0.68 -0.81 18.84
N ARG A 39 -0.42 -1.12 19.53
CA ARG A 39 -1.22 -0.11 20.26
C ARG A 39 -0.43 0.56 21.39
N LYS A 40 0.47 -0.18 22.04
CA LYS A 40 1.36 0.38 23.08
C LYS A 40 2.41 1.32 22.51
N GLN A 41 2.88 1.06 21.28
CA GLN A 41 3.95 1.83 20.63
C GLN A 41 3.43 3.06 19.88
N LEU A 42 2.27 2.96 19.26
CA LEU A 42 1.68 3.96 18.36
C LEU A 42 0.60 4.75 19.09
N THR A 43 0.43 6.02 18.74
CA THR A 43 -0.76 6.77 19.17
C THR A 43 -2.01 6.14 18.55
N PRO A 44 -3.23 6.41 19.07
CA PRO A 44 -4.47 5.90 18.48
C PRO A 44 -4.61 6.22 16.99
N GLU A 45 -4.26 7.44 16.58
CA GLU A 45 -4.31 7.88 15.19
C GLU A 45 -3.28 7.16 14.32
N GLN A 46 -2.02 7.07 14.77
CA GLN A 46 -0.96 6.32 14.09
C GLN A 46 -1.33 4.85 13.92
N TYR A 47 -1.93 4.25 14.95
CA TYR A 47 -2.39 2.87 14.87
C TYR A 47 -3.51 2.71 13.84
N THR A 48 -4.50 3.60 13.86
CA THR A 48 -5.62 3.58 12.89
C THR A 48 -5.10 3.67 11.46
N VAL A 49 -4.18 4.58 11.19
CA VAL A 49 -3.61 4.73 9.84
C VAL A 49 -2.67 3.56 9.51
N ALA A 50 -1.63 3.34 10.30
CA ALA A 50 -0.55 2.41 9.95
C ALA A 50 -0.95 0.93 10.04
N ARG A 51 -1.95 0.56 10.87
CA ARG A 51 -2.32 -0.85 11.11
C ARG A 51 -3.74 -1.22 10.67
N GLN A 52 -4.66 -0.23 10.59
CA GLN A 52 -6.03 -0.44 10.15
C GLN A 52 -6.32 0.18 8.78
N LYS A 53 -5.27 0.64 8.05
CA LYS A 53 -5.36 1.23 6.70
C LYS A 53 -6.26 2.47 6.65
N GLY A 54 -6.28 3.25 7.73
CA GLY A 54 -6.98 4.54 7.75
C GLY A 54 -6.28 5.60 6.91
N THR A 55 -6.93 6.74 6.77
CA THR A 55 -6.37 7.92 6.10
C THR A 55 -6.58 9.12 7.03
N GLU A 56 -5.51 9.89 7.28
CA GLU A 56 -5.61 11.16 8.00
C GLU A 56 -6.38 12.20 7.18
N ARG A 57 -6.93 13.22 7.83
CA ARG A 57 -7.61 14.30 7.12
C ARG A 57 -6.60 15.12 6.32
N ALA A 58 -6.95 15.47 5.07
CA ALA A 58 -6.14 16.33 4.23
C ALA A 58 -5.85 17.69 4.89
N PHE A 59 -4.65 18.22 4.69
CA PHE A 59 -4.17 19.51 5.21
C PHE A 59 -4.03 19.59 6.74
N THR A 60 -4.06 18.47 7.46
CA THR A 60 -3.88 18.45 8.92
C THR A 60 -2.59 17.77 9.35
N GLY A 61 -1.94 17.03 8.46
CA GLY A 61 -0.75 16.27 8.76
C GLY A 61 0.50 17.15 8.87
N GLU A 62 1.37 16.84 9.84
CA GLU A 62 2.59 17.59 10.17
C GLU A 62 3.53 17.79 8.96
N TYR A 63 3.56 16.84 8.02
CA TYR A 63 4.55 16.85 6.94
C TYR A 63 3.99 17.28 5.59
N ALA A 64 2.72 17.65 5.49
CA ALA A 64 2.14 18.18 4.25
C ALA A 64 2.94 19.39 3.76
N ASP A 65 3.20 20.35 4.64
CA ASP A 65 3.92 21.62 4.36
C ASP A 65 5.34 21.63 4.97
N ASN A 66 5.99 20.45 5.13
CA ASN A 66 7.35 20.39 5.64
C ASN A 66 8.38 20.53 4.50
N HIS A 67 9.22 21.58 4.55
CA HIS A 67 10.28 21.89 3.59
C HIS A 67 11.70 21.64 4.13
N GLU A 68 11.82 21.14 5.36
CA GLU A 68 13.13 20.87 5.94
C GLU A 68 13.85 19.73 5.23
N LYS A 69 15.19 19.86 5.13
CA LYS A 69 16.03 18.80 4.58
C LYS A 69 16.13 17.62 5.55
N GLY A 70 15.88 16.40 5.06
CA GLY A 70 15.93 15.22 5.89
C GLY A 70 15.30 13.99 5.26
N LYS A 71 15.04 13.00 6.10
CA LYS A 71 14.46 11.71 5.71
C LYS A 71 13.15 11.47 6.44
N TYR A 72 12.23 10.80 5.76
CA TYR A 72 10.97 10.33 6.31
C TYR A 72 11.06 8.83 6.55
N GLN A 73 10.90 8.42 7.79
CA GLN A 73 10.99 7.05 8.25
C GLN A 73 9.60 6.48 8.56
N CYS A 74 9.47 5.16 8.47
CA CYS A 74 8.27 4.46 8.94
C CYS A 74 8.04 4.69 10.43
N ILE A 75 6.84 5.13 10.81
CA ILE A 75 6.49 5.35 12.23
C ILE A 75 6.60 4.06 13.05
N GLY A 76 6.29 2.91 12.43
CA GLY A 76 6.28 1.61 13.10
C GLY A 76 7.67 1.02 13.36
N CYS A 77 8.60 1.09 12.39
CA CYS A 77 9.88 0.37 12.47
C CYS A 77 11.12 1.20 12.15
N LYS A 78 10.95 2.50 11.91
CA LYS A 78 12.05 3.45 11.63
C LYS A 78 12.90 3.10 10.39
N LEU A 79 12.33 2.37 9.41
CA LEU A 79 12.95 2.19 8.11
C LEU A 79 12.91 3.51 7.34
N ASP A 80 14.05 3.94 6.76
CA ASP A 80 14.12 5.11 5.87
C ASP A 80 13.27 4.83 4.63
N LEU A 81 12.27 5.67 4.34
CA LEU A 81 11.31 5.46 3.26
C LEU A 81 11.44 6.50 2.14
N PHE A 82 11.46 7.78 2.50
CA PHE A 82 11.50 8.87 1.54
C PHE A 82 12.53 9.94 1.96
N SER A 83 12.94 10.78 1.00
CA SER A 83 13.81 11.93 1.21
C SER A 83 13.08 13.23 0.90
N SER A 84 13.44 14.31 1.60
CA SER A 84 13.01 15.66 1.25
C SER A 84 13.40 16.07 -0.19
N GLU A 85 14.42 15.43 -0.76
CA GLU A 85 14.86 15.70 -2.13
C GLU A 85 13.85 15.23 -3.19
N THR A 86 13.02 14.22 -2.85
CA THR A 86 11.97 13.72 -3.74
C THR A 86 10.59 14.24 -3.39
N LYS A 87 10.46 15.03 -2.29
CA LYS A 87 9.22 15.66 -1.89
C LYS A 87 8.84 16.81 -2.83
N PHE A 88 7.55 16.93 -3.13
CA PHE A 88 7.01 18.03 -3.92
C PHE A 88 5.62 18.45 -3.45
N GLU A 89 5.21 19.66 -3.83
CA GLU A 89 3.89 20.19 -3.51
C GLU A 89 2.86 19.69 -4.53
N SER A 90 2.03 18.75 -4.08
CA SER A 90 0.97 18.17 -4.92
C SER A 90 -0.35 18.91 -4.84
N GLY A 91 -0.53 19.78 -3.85
CA GLY A 91 -1.80 20.48 -3.56
C GLY A 91 -2.89 19.57 -2.99
N THR A 92 -2.61 18.29 -2.71
CA THR A 92 -3.61 17.32 -2.23
C THR A 92 -3.83 17.36 -0.72
N GLY A 93 -2.94 18.02 0.03
CA GLY A 93 -3.01 18.12 1.49
C GLY A 93 -2.31 17.00 2.26
N TRP A 94 -1.57 16.16 1.56
CA TRP A 94 -0.71 15.11 2.11
C TRP A 94 0.72 15.22 1.59
N PRO A 95 1.74 14.82 2.38
CA PRO A 95 3.12 14.79 1.91
C PRO A 95 3.24 13.87 0.68
N SER A 96 3.79 14.42 -0.40
CA SER A 96 3.88 13.76 -1.70
C SER A 96 5.34 13.66 -2.16
N PHE A 97 5.72 12.49 -2.68
CA PHE A 97 7.07 12.21 -3.14
C PHE A 97 7.00 11.60 -4.55
N TYR A 98 7.96 11.94 -5.43
CA TYR A 98 8.01 11.31 -6.76
C TYR A 98 8.77 9.99 -6.79
N ALA A 99 9.55 9.68 -5.74
CA ALA A 99 10.27 8.41 -5.60
C ALA A 99 10.54 8.09 -4.13
N PRO A 100 10.60 6.81 -3.73
CA PRO A 100 11.14 6.41 -2.43
C PRO A 100 12.66 6.64 -2.38
N LEU A 101 13.23 6.70 -1.18
CA LEU A 101 14.68 6.78 -0.97
C LEU A 101 15.41 5.53 -1.48
N VAL A 102 14.80 4.38 -1.29
CA VAL A 102 15.25 3.08 -1.80
C VAL A 102 14.00 2.27 -2.17
N ASP A 103 13.87 1.84 -3.42
CA ASP A 103 12.67 1.17 -3.94
C ASP A 103 12.25 -0.03 -3.11
N LYS A 104 13.20 -0.88 -2.68
CA LYS A 104 12.92 -2.08 -1.87
C LYS A 104 12.38 -1.79 -0.47
N ASN A 105 12.43 -0.53 0.00
CA ASN A 105 11.95 -0.15 1.34
C ASN A 105 10.44 0.07 1.37
N VAL A 106 9.81 0.17 0.20
CA VAL A 106 8.36 0.24 0.06
C VAL A 106 7.83 -0.96 -0.72
N LEU A 107 6.60 -1.34 -0.46
CA LEU A 107 5.86 -2.34 -1.21
C LEU A 107 4.60 -1.70 -1.77
N VAL A 108 4.26 -2.08 -2.99
CA VAL A 108 3.01 -1.67 -3.62
C VAL A 108 2.13 -2.90 -3.81
N ALA A 109 0.86 -2.79 -3.44
CA ALA A 109 -0.14 -3.84 -3.61
C ALA A 109 -1.49 -3.21 -3.98
N THR A 110 -2.29 -3.91 -4.76
CA THR A 110 -3.63 -3.44 -5.12
C THR A 110 -4.53 -3.40 -3.89
N ASP A 111 -5.18 -2.26 -3.67
CA ASP A 111 -6.19 -2.03 -2.64
C ASP A 111 -7.55 -1.84 -3.29
N ASN A 112 -8.47 -2.78 -3.08
CA ASN A 112 -9.83 -2.75 -3.60
C ASN A 112 -10.86 -2.34 -2.54
N THR A 113 -10.45 -1.70 -1.47
CA THR A 113 -11.36 -1.24 -0.40
C THR A 113 -12.11 0.03 -0.79
N HIS A 114 -13.19 0.34 -0.08
CA HIS A 114 -14.01 1.54 -0.26
C HIS A 114 -14.58 1.72 -1.69
N GLY A 115 -14.77 0.64 -2.44
CA GLY A 115 -15.30 0.70 -3.81
C GLY A 115 -14.35 1.32 -4.85
N MET A 116 -13.07 1.47 -4.50
CA MET A 116 -12.00 1.99 -5.37
C MET A 116 -10.94 0.92 -5.59
N SER A 117 -10.26 0.97 -6.74
CA SER A 117 -9.04 0.19 -6.98
C SER A 117 -7.87 1.16 -7.01
N ARG A 118 -6.95 1.02 -6.05
CA ARG A 118 -5.79 1.89 -5.89
C ARG A 118 -4.54 1.06 -5.58
N ASP A 119 -3.38 1.63 -5.77
CA ASP A 119 -2.09 1.02 -5.41
C ASP A 119 -1.67 1.49 -4.01
N GLU A 120 -1.90 0.61 -3.01
CA GLU A 120 -1.47 0.82 -1.61
C GLU A 120 0.05 0.77 -1.51
N VAL A 121 0.61 1.72 -0.77
CA VAL A 121 2.04 1.75 -0.40
C VAL A 121 2.20 1.34 1.05
N MET A 122 3.04 0.34 1.29
CA MET A 122 3.34 -0.21 2.61
C MET A 122 4.84 -0.19 2.90
N CYS A 123 5.21 -0.13 4.17
CA CYS A 123 6.58 -0.37 4.61
C CYS A 123 6.98 -1.83 4.37
N SER A 124 8.08 -2.08 3.65
CA SER A 124 8.53 -3.45 3.33
C SER A 124 8.97 -4.24 4.56
N ARG A 125 9.42 -3.58 5.64
CA ARG A 125 9.94 -4.22 6.83
C ARG A 125 8.87 -4.67 7.81
N CYS A 126 7.80 -3.87 8.01
CA CYS A 126 6.79 -4.16 9.04
C CYS A 126 5.35 -4.19 8.53
N GLY A 127 5.11 -3.94 7.24
CA GLY A 127 3.77 -3.92 6.65
C GLY A 127 2.88 -2.77 7.10
N SER A 128 3.43 -1.70 7.69
CA SER A 128 2.63 -0.51 8.01
C SER A 128 2.09 0.12 6.73
N HIS A 129 0.78 0.40 6.72
CA HIS A 129 0.17 1.22 5.68
C HIS A 129 0.75 2.63 5.71
N LEU A 130 1.17 3.15 4.55
CA LEU A 130 1.76 4.47 4.43
C LEU A 130 0.85 5.44 3.67
N GLY A 131 0.16 4.96 2.65
CA GLY A 131 -0.67 5.73 1.75
C GLY A 131 -0.87 5.01 0.42
N HIS A 132 -0.96 5.75 -0.67
CA HIS A 132 -1.17 5.21 -2.02
C HIS A 132 -0.24 5.88 -3.03
N VAL A 133 0.00 5.21 -4.16
CA VAL A 133 0.76 5.76 -5.28
C VAL A 133 -0.15 5.93 -6.50
N PHE A 134 0.07 7.02 -7.24
CA PHE A 134 -0.68 7.44 -8.42
C PHE A 134 0.27 7.74 -9.58
N ASP A 135 -0.25 7.74 -10.81
CA ASP A 135 0.50 8.01 -12.05
C ASP A 135 0.37 9.48 -12.51
N ASP A 136 0.13 10.39 -11.59
CA ASP A 136 -0.08 11.83 -11.82
C ASP A 136 1.04 12.70 -11.20
N GLY A 137 2.20 12.11 -10.95
CA GLY A 137 3.35 12.79 -10.37
C GLY A 137 4.24 13.50 -11.41
N PRO A 138 5.24 14.26 -10.94
CA PRO A 138 6.19 14.97 -11.81
C PRO A 138 7.24 14.02 -12.39
N LYS A 139 7.96 14.50 -13.40
CA LYS A 139 9.21 13.87 -13.84
C LYS A 139 10.22 13.83 -12.68
N PRO A 140 11.13 12.84 -12.63
CA PRO A 140 11.44 11.87 -13.70
C PRO A 140 10.53 10.63 -13.72
N THR A 141 9.80 10.32 -12.65
CA THR A 141 9.10 9.04 -12.51
C THR A 141 7.65 9.06 -13.01
N GLY A 142 6.98 10.20 -13.02
CA GLY A 142 5.56 10.31 -13.26
C GLY A 142 4.70 9.78 -12.09
N LYS A 143 5.33 9.32 -10.99
CA LYS A 143 4.65 8.78 -9.83
C LYS A 143 4.45 9.84 -8.74
N ARG A 144 3.32 9.76 -8.03
CA ARG A 144 3.04 10.51 -6.82
C ARG A 144 2.74 9.55 -5.67
N PHE A 145 3.72 9.36 -4.80
CA PHE A 145 3.57 8.65 -3.53
C PHE A 145 2.92 9.60 -2.53
N CYS A 146 1.62 9.47 -2.33
CA CYS A 146 0.80 10.29 -1.44
C CYS A 146 0.68 9.60 -0.08
N MET A 147 1.42 10.10 0.91
CA MET A 147 1.62 9.42 2.19
C MET A 147 0.89 10.11 3.32
N ASN A 148 0.45 9.36 4.32
CA ASN A 148 -0.07 9.92 5.56
C ASN A 148 1.09 10.42 6.43
N SER A 149 1.05 11.66 6.90
CA SER A 149 2.05 12.21 7.83
C SER A 149 2.18 11.35 9.09
N VAL A 150 1.04 10.92 9.65
CA VAL A 150 1.01 10.12 10.89
C VAL A 150 1.64 8.74 10.75
N SER A 151 1.80 8.22 9.52
CA SER A 151 2.51 6.96 9.26
C SER A 151 4.03 7.15 9.12
N LEU A 152 4.49 8.39 9.19
CA LEU A 152 5.90 8.77 9.03
C LEU A 152 6.46 9.38 10.32
N SER A 153 7.79 9.45 10.39
CA SER A 153 8.54 10.31 11.32
C SER A 153 9.67 10.98 10.55
N PHE A 154 9.89 12.26 10.80
CA PHE A 154 10.93 13.03 10.12
C PHE A 154 12.24 13.02 10.92
N VAL A 155 13.35 12.86 10.22
CA VAL A 155 14.72 12.98 10.75
C VAL A 155 15.43 14.05 9.96
N LYS A 156 15.69 15.19 10.59
CA LYS A 156 16.39 16.33 9.98
C LYS A 156 17.82 15.95 9.60
N ALA A 157 18.26 16.37 8.43
CA ALA A 157 19.67 16.28 8.03
C ALA A 157 20.54 17.16 8.97
N LYS A 158 21.73 16.65 9.28
CA LYS A 158 22.71 17.41 10.07
C LYS A 158 23.43 18.44 9.21
#